data_cab4fe21a988c4b5f97974d75fd09854
#
_entry.id   cab4fe21a988c4b5f97974d75fd09854
#
_cell.length_a   1.000
_cell.length_b   1.000
_cell.length_c   1.000
_cell.angle_alpha   90.00
_cell.angle_beta   90.00
_cell.angle_gamma   90.00
#
_symmetry.space_group_name_H-M   'P 1'
#
loop_
_entity.id
_entity.type
_entity.pdbx_description
1 polymer ?
#
loop_
_entity_poly.entity_id
_entity_poly.type
_entity_poly.pdbx_seq_one_letter_code
_entity_poly.pdbx_strand_id
1 'polypeptide(L)'
;FYRSKVEIPATYYLQRGYSIEVLDKYDVGTCTRPKKSLYQRAVVPIYDEGGESILGFTGRSIFPECSQCKHYHDPTKECHFFPKWKHAAGFQKENCLYNYWYAKEHILKSGVIVLVESPGNVWRLEEAGIHNAVGIFGAHLGPNQKKIIDSSGAFSIVCLLDNDEAGVKGAKKIYEQCAKMYRLYFPKFSENDIGDMNVDSVTSDIKPLITQIGEVYN
;
A
#
# COMPACT_ATOMS: atom_id res chain seq x y z
N PHE A 1 -12.75 -1.59 -18.66
CA PHE A 1 -12.24 -2.89 -19.17
C PHE A 1 -11.66 -3.80 -18.07
N TYR A 2 -10.88 -3.27 -17.10
CA TYR A 2 -10.31 -4.08 -16.01
C TYR A 2 -11.38 -4.70 -15.11
N ARG A 3 -12.35 -3.91 -14.61
CA ARG A 3 -13.43 -4.37 -13.70
C ARG A 3 -14.21 -5.58 -14.25
N SER A 4 -14.32 -5.72 -15.57
CA SER A 4 -14.96 -6.89 -16.19
C SER A 4 -14.09 -8.18 -16.18
N LYS A 5 -12.86 -8.12 -15.67
CA LYS A 5 -11.90 -9.24 -15.67
C LYS A 5 -11.65 -9.83 -14.29
N VAL A 6 -12.14 -9.19 -13.26
CA VAL A 6 -12.00 -9.58 -11.84
C VAL A 6 -13.34 -9.52 -11.14
N GLU A 7 -13.46 -10.21 -10.03
CA GLU A 7 -14.62 -10.17 -9.15
C GLU A 7 -14.35 -9.17 -8.03
N ILE A 8 -15.01 -8.01 -8.06
CA ILE A 8 -14.89 -6.93 -7.06
C ILE A 8 -16.12 -6.98 -6.15
N PRO A 9 -15.93 -6.87 -4.83
CA PRO A 9 -14.67 -6.76 -4.08
C PRO A 9 -13.96 -8.12 -3.93
N ALA A 10 -12.64 -8.08 -3.72
CA ALA A 10 -11.85 -9.27 -3.45
C ALA A 10 -12.21 -9.88 -2.09
N THR A 11 -12.82 -11.07 -2.08
CA THR A 11 -13.26 -11.78 -0.87
C THR A 11 -12.13 -11.96 0.16
N TYR A 12 -10.90 -12.18 -0.29
CA TYR A 12 -9.73 -12.26 0.57
C TYR A 12 -9.58 -11.06 1.51
N TYR A 13 -9.80 -9.85 1.02
CA TYR A 13 -9.67 -8.64 1.81
C TYR A 13 -10.91 -8.32 2.65
N LEU A 14 -12.11 -8.72 2.20
CA LEU A 14 -13.31 -8.69 3.04
C LEU A 14 -13.12 -9.52 4.32
N GLN A 15 -12.54 -10.72 4.18
CA GLN A 15 -12.23 -11.61 5.31
C GLN A 15 -11.16 -11.02 6.26
N ARG A 16 -10.38 -10.05 5.80
CA ARG A 16 -9.40 -9.31 6.60
C ARG A 16 -9.97 -8.00 7.17
N GLY A 17 -11.27 -7.79 7.06
CA GLY A 17 -11.98 -6.66 7.66
C GLY A 17 -11.83 -5.33 6.91
N TYR A 18 -11.55 -5.36 5.60
CA TYR A 18 -11.67 -4.18 4.75
C TYR A 18 -13.11 -4.02 4.27
N SER A 19 -13.59 -2.78 4.18
CA SER A 19 -14.94 -2.49 3.72
C SER A 19 -15.11 -2.72 2.21
N ILE A 20 -16.36 -2.96 1.81
CA ILE A 20 -16.74 -3.07 0.39
C ILE A 20 -16.41 -1.76 -0.34
N GLU A 21 -16.70 -0.64 0.32
CA GLU A 21 -16.54 0.71 -0.20
C GLU A 21 -15.08 1.01 -0.56
N VAL A 22 -14.14 0.67 0.33
CA VAL A 22 -12.72 0.90 0.06
C VAL A 22 -12.20 -0.02 -1.04
N LEU A 23 -12.61 -1.29 -1.04
CA LEU A 23 -12.18 -2.23 -2.08
C LEU A 23 -12.78 -1.91 -3.45
N ASP A 24 -14.01 -1.41 -3.51
CA ASP A 24 -14.63 -0.93 -4.74
C ASP A 24 -13.97 0.35 -5.25
N LYS A 25 -13.70 1.31 -4.37
CA LYS A 25 -12.98 2.56 -4.68
C LYS A 25 -11.63 2.31 -5.36
N TYR A 26 -10.89 1.33 -4.87
CA TYR A 26 -9.55 0.99 -5.38
C TYR A 26 -9.55 -0.13 -6.42
N ASP A 27 -10.71 -0.54 -6.91
CA ASP A 27 -10.88 -1.60 -7.93
C ASP A 27 -10.24 -2.94 -7.54
N VAL A 28 -10.29 -3.31 -6.26
CA VAL A 28 -9.64 -4.51 -5.74
C VAL A 28 -10.52 -5.73 -5.95
N GLY A 29 -10.10 -6.61 -6.86
CA GLY A 29 -10.89 -7.78 -7.23
C GLY A 29 -10.10 -9.08 -7.27
N THR A 30 -10.81 -10.20 -7.21
CA THR A 30 -10.22 -11.55 -7.32
C THR A 30 -10.14 -11.97 -8.78
N CYS A 31 -8.96 -12.42 -9.23
CA CYS A 31 -8.79 -13.02 -10.55
C CYS A 31 -9.10 -14.52 -10.49
N THR A 32 -10.27 -14.90 -10.97
CA THR A 32 -10.77 -16.29 -11.02
C THR A 32 -10.51 -16.96 -12.37
N ARG A 33 -9.89 -16.27 -13.33
CA ARG A 33 -9.68 -16.77 -14.69
C ARG A 33 -8.41 -17.64 -14.78
N PRO A 34 -8.55 -18.96 -15.07
CA PRO A 34 -7.39 -19.83 -15.30
C PRO A 34 -6.51 -19.30 -16.44
N LYS A 35 -5.22 -19.66 -16.43
CA LYS A 35 -4.20 -19.25 -17.42
C LYS A 35 -3.82 -17.75 -17.40
N LYS A 36 -4.43 -16.92 -16.54
CA LYS A 36 -3.96 -15.54 -16.34
C LYS A 36 -2.80 -15.53 -15.33
N SER A 37 -1.85 -14.60 -15.54
CA SER A 37 -0.64 -14.52 -14.68
C SER A 37 -0.94 -14.24 -13.22
N LEU A 38 -2.09 -13.60 -12.92
CA LEU A 38 -2.56 -13.28 -11.58
C LEU A 38 -3.74 -14.16 -11.14
N TYR A 39 -3.93 -15.32 -11.72
CA TYR A 39 -4.94 -16.31 -11.30
C TYR A 39 -4.79 -16.65 -9.81
N GLN A 40 -5.91 -16.81 -9.11
CA GLN A 40 -5.97 -17.08 -7.67
C GLN A 40 -5.28 -16.00 -6.82
N ARG A 41 -5.43 -14.74 -7.24
CA ARG A 41 -4.92 -13.58 -6.49
C ARG A 41 -5.99 -12.51 -6.33
N ALA A 42 -5.95 -11.84 -5.19
CA ALA A 42 -6.57 -10.53 -5.03
C ALA A 42 -5.71 -9.52 -5.80
N VAL A 43 -6.25 -8.95 -6.86
CA VAL A 43 -5.55 -8.10 -7.82
C VAL A 43 -5.85 -6.65 -7.54
N VAL A 44 -4.80 -5.86 -7.55
CA VAL A 44 -4.79 -4.42 -7.30
C VAL A 44 -4.27 -3.71 -8.53
N PRO A 45 -5.05 -2.86 -9.20
CA PRO A 45 -4.56 -2.02 -10.27
C PRO A 45 -3.70 -0.88 -9.71
N ILE A 46 -2.67 -0.49 -10.45
CA ILE A 46 -1.82 0.64 -10.14
C ILE A 46 -2.05 1.69 -11.22
N TYR A 47 -2.57 2.83 -10.80
CA TYR A 47 -2.87 3.95 -11.68
C TYR A 47 -1.69 4.90 -11.83
N ASP A 48 -1.64 5.59 -12.96
CA ASP A 48 -0.73 6.70 -13.19
C ASP A 48 -1.05 7.90 -12.27
N GLU A 49 -0.23 8.94 -12.32
CA GLU A 49 -0.42 10.14 -11.51
C GLU A 49 -1.71 10.91 -11.82
N GLY A 50 -2.31 10.69 -12.98
CA GLY A 50 -3.61 11.25 -13.38
C GLY A 50 -4.80 10.44 -12.89
N GLY A 51 -4.60 9.17 -12.55
CA GLY A 51 -5.68 8.23 -12.20
C GLY A 51 -6.47 7.73 -13.42
N GLU A 52 -6.00 8.01 -14.63
CA GLU A 52 -6.73 7.69 -15.88
C GLU A 52 -6.24 6.39 -16.53
N SER A 53 -4.94 6.11 -16.41
CA SER A 53 -4.31 4.95 -17.05
C SER A 53 -3.79 3.96 -16.03
N ILE A 54 -3.90 2.66 -16.32
CA ILE A 54 -3.35 1.61 -15.49
C ILE A 54 -1.90 1.33 -15.93
N LEU A 55 -0.93 1.59 -15.05
CA LEU A 55 0.50 1.31 -15.25
C LEU A 55 0.81 -0.17 -15.12
N GLY A 56 0.04 -0.89 -14.29
CA GLY A 56 0.26 -2.30 -14.04
C GLY A 56 -0.65 -2.86 -12.97
N PHE A 57 -0.34 -4.07 -12.55
CA PHE A 57 -1.11 -4.78 -11.53
C PHE A 57 -0.17 -5.46 -10.54
N THR A 58 -0.58 -5.51 -9.29
CA THR A 58 -0.02 -6.43 -8.31
C THR A 58 -1.11 -7.36 -7.78
N GLY A 59 -0.73 -8.56 -7.35
CA GLY A 59 -1.68 -9.54 -6.86
C GLY A 59 -1.17 -10.28 -5.63
N ARG A 60 -1.94 -10.22 -4.54
CA ARG A 60 -1.75 -11.00 -3.33
C ARG A 60 -2.37 -12.39 -3.50
N SER A 61 -1.63 -13.47 -3.20
CA SER A 61 -2.24 -14.79 -3.16
C SER A 61 -3.43 -14.80 -2.20
N ILE A 62 -4.55 -15.44 -2.61
CA ILE A 62 -5.72 -15.63 -1.75
C ILE A 62 -5.52 -16.75 -0.71
N PHE A 63 -4.44 -17.52 -0.82
CA PHE A 63 -4.13 -18.62 0.08
C PHE A 63 -3.22 -18.18 1.25
N PRO A 64 -3.32 -18.87 2.40
CA PRO A 64 -2.38 -18.73 3.49
C PRO A 64 -1.00 -19.29 3.12
N GLU A 65 -0.02 -19.02 3.98
CA GLU A 65 1.29 -19.63 3.87
C GLU A 65 1.22 -21.16 4.13
N CYS A 66 1.79 -21.92 3.21
CA CYS A 66 1.90 -23.37 3.38
C CYS A 66 2.93 -23.70 4.47
N SER A 67 2.55 -24.51 5.46
CA SER A 67 3.42 -24.89 6.57
C SER A 67 4.66 -25.68 6.12
N GLN A 68 4.56 -26.40 5.00
CA GLN A 68 5.64 -27.27 4.49
C GLN A 68 6.66 -26.49 3.65
N CYS A 69 6.18 -25.80 2.59
CA CYS A 69 7.09 -25.17 1.61
C CYS A 69 7.23 -23.66 1.74
N LYS A 70 6.49 -23.01 2.68
CA LYS A 70 6.50 -21.56 2.92
C LYS A 70 6.05 -20.70 1.73
N HIS A 71 5.39 -21.32 0.73
CA HIS A 71 4.73 -20.62 -0.37
C HIS A 71 3.22 -20.48 -0.13
N TYR A 72 2.54 -19.70 -0.96
CA TYR A 72 1.14 -19.30 -0.76
C TYR A 72 0.22 -19.91 -1.82
N HIS A 73 0.38 -21.22 -2.07
CA HIS A 73 -0.38 -21.98 -3.08
C HIS A 73 -1.67 -22.57 -2.51
N ASP A 74 -2.53 -23.07 -3.40
CA ASP A 74 -3.73 -23.83 -3.04
C ASP A 74 -3.36 -25.03 -2.15
N PRO A 75 -3.89 -25.12 -0.92
CA PRO A 75 -3.54 -26.20 0.01
C PRO A 75 -4.00 -27.60 -0.44
N THR A 76 -4.90 -27.68 -1.43
CA THR A 76 -5.35 -28.95 -2.04
C THR A 76 -4.39 -29.45 -3.12
N LYS A 77 -3.37 -28.70 -3.47
CA LYS A 77 -2.36 -29.03 -4.49
C LYS A 77 -1.04 -29.40 -3.85
N GLU A 78 -0.22 -30.13 -4.60
CA GLU A 78 1.17 -30.38 -4.23
C GLU A 78 1.94 -29.06 -4.03
N CYS A 79 2.95 -29.11 -3.16
CA CYS A 79 3.80 -27.96 -2.88
C CYS A 79 4.47 -27.43 -4.16
N HIS A 80 4.29 -26.17 -4.47
CA HIS A 80 4.90 -25.50 -5.61
C HIS A 80 5.19 -24.04 -5.32
N PHE A 81 6.04 -23.43 -6.12
CA PHE A 81 6.36 -22.01 -6.01
C PHE A 81 5.15 -21.14 -6.32
N PHE A 82 4.64 -20.46 -5.32
CA PHE A 82 3.56 -19.48 -5.44
C PHE A 82 3.81 -18.36 -4.43
N PRO A 83 4.40 -17.23 -4.84
CA PRO A 83 4.83 -16.18 -3.92
C PRO A 83 3.63 -15.43 -3.34
N LYS A 84 3.82 -14.86 -2.14
CA LYS A 84 2.83 -14.01 -1.44
C LYS A 84 2.31 -12.90 -2.36
N TRP A 85 3.22 -12.15 -2.97
CA TRP A 85 2.93 -11.11 -3.95
C TRP A 85 3.52 -11.42 -5.32
N LYS A 86 2.80 -11.03 -6.37
CA LYS A 86 3.25 -11.13 -7.75
C LYS A 86 2.83 -9.88 -8.52
N HIS A 87 3.78 -9.27 -9.20
CA HIS A 87 3.51 -8.16 -10.11
C HIS A 87 3.22 -8.67 -11.53
N ALA A 88 2.43 -7.93 -12.29
CA ALA A 88 2.26 -8.18 -13.72
C ALA A 88 3.58 -7.99 -14.46
N ALA A 89 3.75 -8.72 -15.56
CA ALA A 89 4.95 -8.59 -16.40
C ALA A 89 5.07 -7.14 -16.92
N GLY A 90 6.28 -6.59 -16.86
CA GLY A 90 6.58 -5.22 -17.29
C GLY A 90 6.24 -4.12 -16.29
N PHE A 91 5.56 -4.43 -15.19
CA PHE A 91 5.32 -3.43 -14.15
C PHE A 91 6.61 -3.16 -13.32
N GLN A 92 7.00 -1.90 -13.26
CA GLN A 92 8.18 -1.42 -12.53
C GLN A 92 7.73 -0.64 -11.30
N LYS A 93 7.59 -1.33 -10.17
CA LYS A 93 7.10 -0.78 -8.90
C LYS A 93 7.93 0.41 -8.38
N GLU A 94 9.21 0.45 -8.72
CA GLU A 94 10.15 1.50 -8.33
C GLU A 94 9.92 2.83 -9.04
N ASN A 95 9.07 2.86 -10.08
CA ASN A 95 8.78 4.04 -10.88
C ASN A 95 7.47 4.73 -10.50
N CYS A 96 6.75 4.24 -9.49
CA CYS A 96 5.48 4.82 -9.06
C CYS A 96 5.27 4.68 -7.55
N LEU A 97 4.35 5.49 -7.02
CA LEU A 97 3.81 5.35 -5.68
C LEU A 97 2.35 4.88 -5.81
N TYR A 98 1.98 3.82 -5.09
CA TYR A 98 0.59 3.39 -5.03
C TYR A 98 -0.29 4.49 -4.43
N ASN A 99 -1.45 4.74 -5.03
CA ASN A 99 -2.42 5.75 -4.60
C ASN A 99 -1.98 7.21 -4.79
N TYR A 100 -0.87 7.52 -5.45
CA TYR A 100 -0.42 8.91 -5.57
C TYR A 100 -1.43 9.78 -6.36
N TRP A 101 -2.10 9.22 -7.36
CA TRP A 101 -3.13 9.89 -8.16
C TRP A 101 -4.25 10.52 -7.32
N TYR A 102 -4.64 9.87 -6.23
CA TYR A 102 -5.66 10.37 -5.30
C TYR A 102 -5.05 11.19 -4.17
N ALA A 103 -3.95 10.73 -3.60
CA ALA A 103 -3.32 11.34 -2.43
C ALA A 103 -2.71 12.72 -2.72
N LYS A 104 -2.30 13.01 -3.97
CA LYS A 104 -1.52 14.21 -4.31
C LYS A 104 -2.18 15.52 -3.90
N GLU A 105 -3.49 15.67 -4.06
CA GLU A 105 -4.21 16.87 -3.64
C GLU A 105 -4.26 17.01 -2.11
N HIS A 106 -4.43 15.91 -1.40
CA HIS A 106 -4.40 15.86 0.06
C HIS A 106 -3.00 16.14 0.62
N ILE A 107 -1.96 15.63 -0.05
CA ILE A 107 -0.56 15.91 0.27
C ILE A 107 -0.27 17.40 0.10
N LEU A 108 -0.62 17.97 -1.05
CA LEU A 108 -0.40 19.39 -1.35
C LEU A 108 -1.12 20.28 -0.34
N LYS A 109 -2.35 19.95 0.03
CA LYS A 109 -3.15 20.70 0.99
C LYS A 109 -2.59 20.64 2.41
N SER A 110 -2.12 19.47 2.86
CA SER A 110 -1.64 19.28 4.23
C SER A 110 -0.14 19.50 4.40
N GLY A 111 0.64 19.52 3.30
CA GLY A 111 2.10 19.49 3.36
C GLY A 111 2.70 18.19 3.91
N VAL A 112 1.88 17.13 4.07
CA VAL A 112 2.27 15.86 4.68
C VAL A 112 2.03 14.71 3.73
N ILE A 113 3.03 13.84 3.55
CA ILE A 113 2.90 12.56 2.86
C ILE A 113 3.11 11.42 3.86
N VAL A 114 2.23 10.42 3.82
CA VAL A 114 2.33 9.21 4.64
C VAL A 114 2.83 8.06 3.79
N LEU A 115 3.99 7.49 4.14
CA LEU A 115 4.59 6.36 3.43
C LEU A 115 4.27 5.06 4.15
N VAL A 116 3.74 4.09 3.41
CA VAL A 116 3.48 2.72 3.86
C VAL A 116 4.00 1.70 2.85
N GLU A 117 4.13 0.44 3.26
CA GLU A 117 4.73 -0.60 2.39
C GLU A 117 3.76 -1.13 1.34
N SER A 118 2.49 -1.32 1.67
CA SER A 118 1.56 -2.08 0.85
C SER A 118 0.26 -1.34 0.52
N PRO A 119 -0.46 -1.75 -0.55
CA PRO A 119 -1.80 -1.23 -0.83
C PRO A 119 -2.79 -1.41 0.32
N GLY A 120 -2.74 -2.53 1.04
CA GLY A 120 -3.62 -2.77 2.19
C GLY A 120 -3.46 -1.71 3.28
N ASN A 121 -2.23 -1.31 3.58
CA ASN A 121 -1.96 -0.26 4.56
C ASN A 121 -2.58 1.08 4.13
N VAL A 122 -2.52 1.41 2.83
CA VAL A 122 -3.19 2.61 2.28
C VAL A 122 -4.69 2.55 2.48
N TRP A 123 -5.33 1.41 2.21
CA TRP A 123 -6.79 1.28 2.37
C TRP A 123 -7.22 1.39 3.83
N ARG A 124 -6.45 0.84 4.77
CA ARG A 124 -6.74 0.97 6.20
C ARG A 124 -6.67 2.42 6.66
N LEU A 125 -5.68 3.16 6.18
CA LEU A 125 -5.57 4.60 6.44
C LEU A 125 -6.73 5.38 5.80
N GLU A 126 -7.12 5.01 4.58
CA GLU A 126 -8.28 5.60 3.89
C GLU A 126 -9.58 5.41 4.69
N GLU A 127 -9.84 4.19 5.20
CA GLU A 127 -11.02 3.90 6.05
C GLU A 127 -11.04 4.75 7.33
N ALA A 128 -9.88 5.11 7.86
CA ALA A 128 -9.74 6.01 9.01
C ALA A 128 -9.81 7.50 8.62
N GLY A 129 -10.01 7.82 7.33
CA GLY A 129 -10.07 9.21 6.83
C GLY A 129 -8.70 9.89 6.74
N ILE A 130 -7.65 9.13 6.46
CA ILE A 130 -6.29 9.59 6.17
C ILE A 130 -6.05 9.39 4.68
N HIS A 131 -6.14 10.48 3.89
CA HIS A 131 -6.19 10.43 2.44
C HIS A 131 -4.87 10.75 1.73
N ASN A 132 -3.84 11.13 2.48
CA ASN A 132 -2.51 11.51 1.98
C ASN A 132 -1.48 10.38 2.08
N ALA A 133 -1.95 9.11 2.13
CA ALA A 133 -1.11 7.93 2.22
C ALA A 133 -0.77 7.34 0.84
N VAL A 134 0.49 6.91 0.68
CA VAL A 134 0.99 6.25 -0.53
C VAL A 134 1.80 5.00 -0.19
N GLY A 135 1.71 3.97 -1.04
CA GLY A 135 2.45 2.72 -0.89
C GLY A 135 3.72 2.71 -1.72
N ILE A 136 4.83 2.26 -1.13
CA ILE A 136 6.15 2.16 -1.81
C ILE A 136 6.51 0.74 -2.29
N PHE A 137 5.57 -0.22 -2.16
CA PHE A 137 5.71 -1.63 -2.57
C PHE A 137 6.86 -2.38 -1.88
N GLY A 138 6.99 -2.22 -0.58
CA GLY A 138 7.98 -2.83 0.31
C GLY A 138 8.72 -1.77 1.13
N ALA A 139 9.76 -2.16 1.87
CA ALA A 139 10.47 -1.29 2.80
C ALA A 139 11.57 -0.41 2.17
N HIS A 140 11.64 -0.33 0.82
CA HIS A 140 12.69 0.41 0.13
C HIS A 140 12.13 1.55 -0.72
N LEU A 141 12.52 2.78 -0.41
CA LEU A 141 12.22 3.95 -1.23
C LEU A 141 13.24 4.06 -2.38
N GLY A 142 12.77 3.83 -3.61
CA GLY A 142 13.59 3.94 -4.81
C GLY A 142 13.85 5.39 -5.24
N PRO A 143 14.90 5.63 -6.05
CA PRO A 143 15.23 6.99 -6.50
C PRO A 143 14.11 7.67 -7.30
N ASN A 144 13.36 6.92 -8.12
CA ASN A 144 12.26 7.48 -8.90
C ASN A 144 11.02 7.76 -8.03
N GLN A 145 10.73 6.89 -7.05
CA GLN A 145 9.70 7.16 -6.03
C GLN A 145 10.04 8.43 -5.24
N LYS A 146 11.32 8.61 -4.86
CA LYS A 146 11.75 9.83 -4.19
C LYS A 146 11.53 11.08 -5.03
N LYS A 147 11.78 11.04 -6.34
CA LYS A 147 11.48 12.17 -7.25
C LYS A 147 10.00 12.55 -7.25
N ILE A 148 9.09 11.57 -7.18
CA ILE A 148 7.65 11.82 -7.07
C ILE A 148 7.36 12.53 -5.74
N ILE A 149 7.96 12.10 -4.62
CA ILE A 149 7.82 12.78 -3.34
C ILE A 149 8.36 14.21 -3.42
N ASP A 150 9.52 14.41 -4.04
CA ASP A 150 10.17 15.72 -4.18
C ASP A 150 9.30 16.72 -4.98
N SER A 151 8.44 16.23 -5.87
CA SER A 151 7.49 17.04 -6.65
C SER A 151 6.10 17.15 -6.05
N SER A 152 5.82 16.46 -4.94
CA SER A 152 4.47 16.34 -4.37
C SER A 152 3.98 17.57 -3.59
N GLY A 153 4.88 18.50 -3.25
CA GLY A 153 4.58 19.63 -2.36
C GLY A 153 4.59 19.27 -0.87
N ALA A 154 5.02 18.07 -0.49
CA ALA A 154 5.17 17.69 0.91
C ALA A 154 6.36 18.42 1.58
N PHE A 155 6.20 18.81 2.84
CA PHE A 155 7.26 19.31 3.73
C PHE A 155 7.61 18.29 4.81
N SER A 156 6.67 17.42 5.12
CA SER A 156 6.83 16.34 6.11
C SER A 156 6.53 14.97 5.53
N ILE A 157 7.30 13.98 5.96
CA ILE A 157 7.07 12.57 5.68
C ILE A 157 6.75 11.85 6.98
N VAL A 158 5.60 11.21 7.05
CA VAL A 158 5.24 10.28 8.13
C VAL A 158 5.49 8.86 7.61
N CYS A 159 6.41 8.14 8.23
CA CYS A 159 6.84 6.82 7.80
C CYS A 159 6.19 5.76 8.70
N LEU A 160 5.26 4.98 8.14
CA LEU A 160 4.53 3.90 8.82
C LEU A 160 4.83 2.56 8.14
N LEU A 161 6.13 2.19 8.10
CA LEU A 161 6.56 0.89 7.59
C LEU A 161 6.28 -0.21 8.61
N ASP A 162 6.31 -1.46 8.16
CA ASP A 162 6.01 -2.63 8.99
C ASP A 162 6.96 -2.73 10.19
N ASN A 163 6.45 -3.21 11.34
CA ASN A 163 7.19 -3.38 12.58
C ASN A 163 8.08 -4.64 12.57
N ASP A 164 8.82 -4.85 11.48
CA ASP A 164 9.76 -5.93 11.32
C ASP A 164 11.19 -5.41 11.03
N GLU A 165 12.13 -6.32 10.92
CA GLU A 165 13.54 -5.97 10.67
C GLU A 165 13.71 -5.22 9.32
N ALA A 166 12.93 -5.56 8.30
CA ALA A 166 12.99 -4.93 6.98
C ALA A 166 12.45 -3.50 7.03
N GLY A 167 11.30 -3.29 7.70
CA GLY A 167 10.71 -1.97 7.90
C GLY A 167 11.61 -1.04 8.71
N VAL A 168 12.23 -1.53 9.79
CA VAL A 168 13.20 -0.76 10.59
C VAL A 168 14.42 -0.34 9.75
N LYS A 169 14.98 -1.26 8.96
CA LYS A 169 16.09 -0.95 8.04
C LYS A 169 15.66 0.04 6.95
N GLY A 170 14.44 -0.13 6.44
CA GLY A 170 13.85 0.77 5.46
C GLY A 170 13.66 2.19 6.00
N ALA A 171 13.09 2.33 7.18
CA ALA A 171 12.90 3.60 7.87
C ALA A 171 14.23 4.36 8.06
N LYS A 172 15.30 3.65 8.48
CA LYS A 172 16.65 4.22 8.59
C LYS A 172 17.16 4.76 7.25
N LYS A 173 17.00 4.00 6.15
CA LYS A 173 17.40 4.43 4.81
C LYS A 173 16.59 5.64 4.32
N ILE A 174 15.28 5.66 4.59
CA ILE A 174 14.43 6.82 4.26
C ILE A 174 14.91 8.06 5.03
N TYR A 175 15.25 7.89 6.32
CA TYR A 175 15.86 8.98 7.10
C TYR A 175 17.12 9.51 6.43
N GLU A 176 18.07 8.64 6.09
CA GLU A 176 19.34 9.01 5.43
C GLU A 176 19.13 9.74 4.09
N GLN A 177 18.11 9.33 3.33
CA GLN A 177 17.80 9.91 2.01
C GLN A 177 17.04 11.25 2.09
N CYS A 178 16.22 11.44 3.13
CA CYS A 178 15.21 12.50 3.15
C CYS A 178 15.42 13.57 4.24
N ALA A 179 16.22 13.29 5.29
CA ALA A 179 16.35 14.17 6.46
C ALA A 179 16.88 15.61 6.16
N LYS A 180 17.56 15.80 5.03
CA LYS A 180 18.05 17.12 4.64
C LYS A 180 16.97 18.02 4.02
N MET A 181 15.86 17.43 3.55
CA MET A 181 14.82 18.16 2.79
C MET A 181 13.46 18.13 3.48
N TYR A 182 13.20 17.15 4.35
CA TYR A 182 11.90 16.90 4.96
C TYR A 182 11.99 16.83 6.47
N ARG A 183 10.91 17.19 7.15
CA ARG A 183 10.66 16.77 8.53
C ARG A 183 10.17 15.33 8.51
N LEU A 184 10.82 14.48 9.29
CA LEU A 184 10.55 13.04 9.29
C LEU A 184 9.96 12.61 10.62
N TYR A 185 8.88 11.82 10.54
CA TYR A 185 8.18 11.27 11.70
C TYR A 185 8.07 9.76 11.55
N PHE A 186 8.33 9.04 12.63
CA PHE A 186 8.27 7.58 12.70
C PHE A 186 7.38 7.17 13.89
N PRO A 187 6.05 7.34 13.79
CA PRO A 187 5.14 6.95 14.85
C PRO A 187 5.22 5.45 15.13
N LYS A 188 5.09 5.08 16.40
CA LYS A 188 4.94 3.68 16.80
C LYS A 188 3.48 3.31 16.78
N PHE A 189 3.19 2.06 16.40
CA PHE A 189 1.86 1.46 16.46
C PHE A 189 1.95 0.02 16.96
N SER A 190 0.81 -0.56 17.38
CA SER A 190 0.79 -1.81 18.15
C SER A 190 0.97 -3.07 17.31
N GLU A 191 0.48 -3.05 16.07
CA GLU A 191 0.44 -4.23 15.20
C GLU A 191 1.71 -4.38 14.35
N ASN A 192 1.83 -5.48 13.62
CA ASN A 192 2.97 -5.69 12.72
C ASN A 192 2.96 -4.71 11.54
N ASP A 193 1.78 -4.44 10.98
CA ASP A 193 1.58 -3.44 9.94
C ASP A 193 0.25 -2.68 10.14
N ILE A 194 0.12 -1.52 9.49
CA ILE A 194 -1.08 -0.68 9.58
C ILE A 194 -2.33 -1.42 9.07
N GLY A 195 -2.18 -2.31 8.09
CA GLY A 195 -3.29 -3.07 7.52
C GLY A 195 -3.89 -4.10 8.49
N ASP A 196 -3.12 -4.51 9.51
CA ASP A 196 -3.58 -5.42 10.57
C ASP A 196 -4.26 -4.68 11.74
N MET A 197 -4.12 -3.36 11.85
CA MET A 197 -4.88 -2.54 12.81
C MET A 197 -6.36 -2.47 12.43
N ASN A 198 -7.24 -2.33 13.41
CA ASN A 198 -8.63 -1.97 13.14
C ASN A 198 -8.75 -0.45 12.87
N VAL A 199 -9.86 -0.04 12.24
CA VAL A 199 -10.10 1.37 11.85
C VAL A 199 -10.15 2.30 13.05
N ASP A 200 -10.75 1.85 14.16
CA ASP A 200 -10.88 2.67 15.37
C ASP A 200 -9.51 2.97 15.98
N SER A 201 -8.63 1.97 16.05
CA SER A 201 -7.25 2.15 16.54
C SER A 201 -6.43 3.09 15.63
N VAL A 202 -6.57 2.98 14.31
CA VAL A 202 -5.91 3.93 13.39
C VAL A 202 -6.46 5.35 13.59
N THR A 203 -7.78 5.47 13.81
CA THR A 203 -8.44 6.76 14.02
C THR A 203 -8.04 7.40 15.35
N SER A 204 -7.88 6.60 16.43
CA SER A 204 -7.49 7.13 17.75
C SER A 204 -6.01 7.41 17.90
N ASP A 205 -5.14 6.55 17.33
CA ASP A 205 -3.72 6.54 17.65
C ASP A 205 -2.85 7.19 16.57
N ILE A 206 -3.25 7.06 15.29
CA ILE A 206 -2.46 7.50 14.15
C ILE A 206 -2.96 8.82 13.55
N LYS A 207 -4.29 8.93 13.33
CA LYS A 207 -4.86 10.10 12.68
C LYS A 207 -4.57 11.43 13.40
N PRO A 208 -4.66 11.53 14.74
CA PRO A 208 -4.37 12.79 15.45
C PRO A 208 -2.93 13.26 15.23
N LEU A 209 -1.96 12.33 15.19
CA LEU A 209 -0.55 12.65 14.95
C LEU A 209 -0.35 13.25 13.56
N ILE A 210 -0.97 12.65 12.53
CA ILE A 210 -0.86 13.13 11.15
C ILE A 210 -1.54 14.50 10.99
N THR A 211 -2.71 14.68 11.61
CA THR A 211 -3.45 15.95 11.61
C THR A 211 -2.62 17.05 12.26
N GLN A 212 -2.06 16.82 13.44
CA GLN A 212 -1.22 17.78 14.15
C GLN A 212 0.01 18.20 13.35
N ILE A 213 0.65 17.25 12.63
CA ILE A 213 1.79 17.55 11.75
C ILE A 213 1.35 18.48 10.61
N GLY A 214 0.17 18.26 10.03
CA GLY A 214 -0.38 19.07 8.93
C GLY A 214 -0.78 20.47 9.38
N GLU A 215 -1.28 20.65 10.61
CA GLU A 215 -1.67 21.95 11.16
C GLU A 215 -0.50 22.92 11.32
N VAL A 216 0.73 22.43 11.36
CA VAL A 216 1.94 23.29 11.42
C VAL A 216 2.11 24.12 10.14
N TYR A 217 1.47 23.74 9.03
CA TYR A 217 1.63 24.37 7.71
C TYR A 217 0.39 25.15 7.26
N ASN A 218 -0.69 25.12 8.02
CA ASN A 218 -1.91 25.89 7.80
C ASN A 218 -2.05 27.03 8.82
#